data_80dd5f486cb10224f07692f98829097b
#
_entry.id   80dd5f486cb10224f07692f98829097b
#
_cell.length_a   1.000
_cell.length_b   1.000
_cell.length_c   1.000
_cell.angle_alpha   90.00
_cell.angle_beta   90.00
_cell.angle_gamma   90.00
#
_symmetry.space_group_name_H-M   'P 1'
#
loop_
_entity.id
_entity.type
_entity.pdbx_description
1 polymer ?
#
loop_
_entity_poly.entity_id
_entity_poly.type
_entity_poly.pdbx_seq_one_letter_code
_entity_poly.pdbx_strand_id
1 'polypeptide(L)'
;IPTGIFNAENLKDLSLLMKKTDSILRLTHEQSFFIITNDENVDLIKNSTIYKKFDSFHNIYFNNQIACAGVNECSFGVIPNKADAIEMALYLNTHIPISDAKIRMYWSACPKGCGVHGVADIGFEGAIAKDENGSSCNGVKIFIGGKATKSVLEARQLTKAISIPKAQEVVKELLNIYKTQKLENESFESFDSRILSILSIEEIQNRIGL
;
A
#
# COMPACT_ATOMS: atom_id res chain seq x y z
N ILE A 1 8.78 -6.35 -2.13
CA ILE A 1 9.58 -5.76 -1.02
C ILE A 1 8.68 -4.76 -0.31
N PRO A 2 8.43 -4.92 1.01
CA PRO A 2 7.56 -3.99 1.73
C PRO A 2 8.09 -2.56 1.64
N THR A 3 7.32 -1.66 1.07
CA THR A 3 7.61 -0.22 0.93
C THR A 3 9.01 0.12 0.38
N GLY A 4 9.62 -0.81 -0.37
CA GLY A 4 10.96 -0.64 -0.94
C GLY A 4 12.11 -0.65 0.09
N ILE A 5 11.89 -1.15 1.30
CA ILE A 5 12.97 -1.25 2.30
C ILE A 5 13.85 -2.47 2.00
N PHE A 6 15.08 -2.20 1.57
CA PHE A 6 16.03 -3.22 1.22
C PHE A 6 17.45 -2.81 1.68
N ASN A 7 17.93 -3.39 2.77
CA ASN A 7 19.17 -2.99 3.39
C ASN A 7 20.42 -3.55 2.66
N ALA A 8 21.61 -3.08 3.04
CA ALA A 8 22.85 -3.46 2.40
C ALA A 8 23.17 -4.96 2.47
N GLU A 9 22.80 -5.63 3.58
CA GLU A 9 22.96 -7.08 3.74
C GLU A 9 22.08 -7.84 2.74
N ASN A 10 20.78 -7.49 2.66
CA ASN A 10 19.87 -8.06 1.67
C ASN A 10 20.36 -7.84 0.23
N LEU A 11 20.92 -6.65 -0.07
CA LEU A 11 21.46 -6.35 -1.38
C LEU A 11 22.69 -7.22 -1.71
N LYS A 12 23.56 -7.47 -0.72
CA LYS A 12 24.70 -8.36 -0.84
C LYS A 12 24.25 -9.80 -1.13
N ASP A 13 23.32 -10.32 -0.34
CA ASP A 13 22.79 -11.68 -0.51
C ASP A 13 22.11 -11.85 -1.87
N LEU A 14 21.32 -10.86 -2.29
CA LEU A 14 20.72 -10.84 -3.61
C LEU A 14 21.76 -10.82 -4.71
N SER A 15 22.81 -10.01 -4.60
CA SER A 15 23.91 -9.95 -5.58
C SER A 15 24.63 -11.29 -5.74
N LEU A 16 24.87 -12.00 -4.63
CA LEU A 16 25.49 -13.33 -4.66
C LEU A 16 24.56 -14.36 -5.33
N LEU A 17 23.27 -14.30 -5.02
CA LEU A 17 22.28 -15.17 -5.65
C LEU A 17 22.20 -14.92 -7.17
N MET A 18 22.14 -13.65 -7.60
CA MET A 18 22.09 -13.29 -9.03
C MET A 18 23.33 -13.78 -9.79
N LYS A 19 24.52 -13.64 -9.22
CA LYS A 19 25.75 -14.17 -9.83
C LYS A 19 25.75 -15.69 -9.92
N LYS A 20 25.23 -16.38 -8.90
CA LYS A 20 25.17 -17.85 -8.87
C LYS A 20 24.19 -18.41 -9.92
N THR A 21 23.12 -17.70 -10.20
CA THR A 21 22.04 -18.14 -11.09
C THR A 21 22.09 -17.50 -12.48
N ASP A 22 23.09 -16.65 -12.74
CA ASP A 22 23.16 -15.83 -13.97
C ASP A 22 21.83 -15.11 -14.28
N SER A 23 21.21 -14.56 -13.24
CA SER A 23 19.89 -13.94 -13.32
C SER A 23 19.98 -12.43 -13.41
N ILE A 24 18.93 -11.81 -13.97
CA ILE A 24 18.83 -10.35 -14.17
C ILE A 24 17.76 -9.77 -13.25
N LEU A 25 18.05 -8.62 -12.62
CA LEU A 25 17.07 -7.82 -11.88
C LEU A 25 16.45 -6.75 -12.77
N ARG A 26 15.12 -6.61 -12.67
CA ARG A 26 14.40 -5.47 -13.26
C ARG A 26 13.56 -4.77 -12.20
N LEU A 27 13.83 -3.49 -11.97
CA LEU A 27 13.09 -2.67 -11.02
C LEU A 27 11.66 -2.43 -11.54
N THR A 28 10.72 -2.34 -10.61
CA THR A 28 9.33 -1.96 -10.87
C THR A 28 9.03 -0.57 -10.31
N HIS A 29 7.94 0.04 -10.78
CA HIS A 29 7.48 1.33 -10.25
C HIS A 29 6.86 1.22 -8.85
N GLU A 30 6.49 0.02 -8.41
CA GLU A 30 5.90 -0.24 -7.09
C GLU A 30 6.98 -0.60 -6.03
N GLN A 31 8.14 0.04 -6.11
CA GLN A 31 9.24 -0.11 -5.13
C GLN A 31 9.69 -1.56 -4.92
N SER A 32 9.64 -2.37 -5.98
CA SER A 32 10.02 -3.78 -5.96
C SER A 32 10.88 -4.13 -7.18
N PHE A 33 11.10 -5.41 -7.44
CA PHE A 33 11.82 -5.88 -8.64
C PHE A 33 11.38 -7.29 -9.04
N PHE A 34 11.59 -7.61 -10.29
CA PHE A 34 11.51 -8.97 -10.83
C PHE A 34 12.89 -9.58 -10.93
N ILE A 35 12.98 -10.89 -10.70
CA ILE A 35 14.13 -11.71 -11.03
C ILE A 35 13.79 -12.46 -12.30
N ILE A 36 14.58 -12.24 -13.35
CA ILE A 36 14.48 -12.94 -14.63
C ILE A 36 15.54 -14.01 -14.64
N THR A 37 15.16 -15.27 -14.78
CA THR A 37 16.03 -16.43 -14.69
C THR A 37 15.56 -17.56 -15.60
N ASN A 38 16.38 -18.59 -15.78
CA ASN A 38 16.03 -19.85 -16.46
C ASN A 38 15.24 -20.76 -15.50
N ASP A 39 14.39 -21.64 -16.06
CA ASP A 39 13.55 -22.55 -15.28
C ASP A 39 14.34 -23.41 -14.29
N GLU A 40 15.54 -23.85 -14.67
CA GLU A 40 16.46 -24.64 -13.83
C GLU A 40 16.87 -23.94 -12.51
N ASN A 41 16.86 -22.62 -12.48
CA ASN A 41 17.26 -21.83 -11.32
C ASN A 41 16.09 -21.37 -10.43
N VAL A 42 14.84 -21.58 -10.86
CA VAL A 42 13.64 -21.11 -10.14
C VAL A 42 13.60 -21.68 -8.72
N ASP A 43 13.80 -22.99 -8.59
CA ASP A 43 13.77 -23.65 -7.27
C ASP A 43 14.93 -23.20 -6.38
N LEU A 44 16.11 -22.97 -6.94
CA LEU A 44 17.24 -22.46 -6.20
C LEU A 44 16.96 -21.05 -5.67
N ILE A 45 16.34 -20.19 -6.47
CA ILE A 45 15.95 -18.83 -6.06
C ILE A 45 14.89 -18.91 -4.98
N LYS A 46 13.78 -19.66 -5.18
CA LYS A 46 12.68 -19.79 -4.21
C LYS A 46 13.13 -20.40 -2.88
N ASN A 47 14.13 -21.27 -2.89
CA ASN A 47 14.70 -21.87 -1.68
C ASN A 47 15.77 -21.02 -1.01
N SER A 48 16.19 -19.91 -1.60
CA SER A 48 17.18 -19.02 -1.01
C SER A 48 16.65 -18.32 0.25
N THR A 49 17.53 -17.99 1.18
CA THR A 49 17.20 -17.26 2.42
C THR A 49 16.58 -15.90 2.10
N ILE A 50 17.14 -15.19 1.11
CA ILE A 50 16.66 -13.86 0.73
C ILE A 50 15.25 -13.92 0.14
N TYR A 51 14.93 -14.92 -0.68
CA TYR A 51 13.57 -15.08 -1.21
C TYR A 51 12.58 -15.38 -0.08
N LYS A 52 12.85 -16.38 0.75
CA LYS A 52 11.97 -16.78 1.86
C LYS A 52 11.74 -15.67 2.87
N LYS A 53 12.72 -14.80 3.10
CA LYS A 53 12.60 -13.63 3.96
C LYS A 53 11.50 -12.66 3.47
N PHE A 54 11.41 -12.44 2.17
CA PHE A 54 10.44 -11.51 1.57
C PHE A 54 9.14 -12.17 1.14
N ASP A 55 9.12 -13.48 0.94
CA ASP A 55 7.91 -14.24 0.60
C ASP A 55 6.84 -14.19 1.72
N SER A 56 7.27 -14.05 2.97
CA SER A 56 6.36 -13.87 4.12
C SER A 56 5.49 -12.60 4.03
N PHE A 57 5.88 -11.64 3.20
CA PHE A 57 5.10 -10.43 2.90
C PHE A 57 4.28 -10.55 1.60
N HIS A 58 4.14 -11.76 1.05
CA HIS A 58 3.38 -11.97 -0.18
C HIS A 58 1.88 -11.96 0.12
N ASN A 59 1.28 -10.78 0.10
CA ASN A 59 -0.17 -10.60 0.15
C ASN A 59 -0.57 -9.35 -0.63
N ILE A 60 -1.86 -9.18 -0.89
CA ILE A 60 -2.38 -8.10 -1.73
C ILE A 60 -2.09 -6.70 -1.20
N TYR A 61 -1.96 -6.56 0.11
CA TYR A 61 -1.75 -5.27 0.77
C TYR A 61 -0.29 -4.80 0.68
N PHE A 62 0.67 -5.71 0.52
CA PHE A 62 2.08 -5.37 0.27
C PHE A 62 2.43 -5.28 -1.21
N ASN A 63 1.81 -6.12 -2.06
CA ASN A 63 2.23 -6.27 -3.45
C ASN A 63 2.03 -5.00 -4.30
N ASN A 64 1.09 -4.14 -3.94
CA ASN A 64 0.74 -2.94 -4.69
C ASN A 64 0.82 -1.69 -3.80
N GLN A 65 1.87 -1.60 -3.00
CA GLN A 65 2.07 -0.51 -2.06
C GLN A 65 3.26 0.38 -2.48
N ILE A 66 3.06 1.68 -2.41
CA ILE A 66 4.12 2.69 -2.56
C ILE A 66 4.13 3.54 -1.30
N ALA A 67 5.30 3.78 -0.72
CA ALA A 67 5.47 4.72 0.39
C ALA A 67 6.71 5.58 0.19
N CYS A 68 6.57 6.89 0.25
CA CYS A 68 7.72 7.80 0.23
C CYS A 68 8.56 7.69 1.52
N ALA A 69 9.70 8.35 1.55
CA ALA A 69 10.69 8.21 2.61
C ALA A 69 10.15 8.38 4.04
N GLY A 70 9.27 9.35 4.26
CA GLY A 70 8.74 9.65 5.61
C GLY A 70 9.64 10.56 6.43
N VAL A 71 9.23 10.89 7.66
CA VAL A 71 9.91 11.85 8.53
C VAL A 71 11.35 11.45 8.88
N ASN A 72 11.66 10.17 8.88
CA ASN A 72 13.01 9.69 9.23
C ASN A 72 14.08 10.06 8.18
N GLU A 73 13.67 10.20 6.91
CA GLU A 73 14.57 10.42 5.78
C GLU A 73 14.23 11.69 4.97
N CYS A 74 13.20 12.43 5.38
CA CYS A 74 12.71 13.61 4.67
C CYS A 74 12.26 14.70 5.63
N SER A 75 12.88 15.87 5.56
CA SER A 75 12.57 17.05 6.41
C SER A 75 11.15 17.60 6.22
N PHE A 76 10.46 17.25 5.14
CA PHE A 76 9.06 17.60 4.88
C PHE A 76 8.07 16.55 5.38
N GLY A 77 8.53 15.35 5.75
CA GLY A 77 7.68 14.30 6.27
C GLY A 77 7.09 14.66 7.62
N VAL A 78 5.83 14.29 7.87
CA VAL A 78 5.15 14.48 9.15
C VAL A 78 4.83 13.18 9.86
N ILE A 79 4.97 12.04 9.16
CA ILE A 79 4.73 10.69 9.70
C ILE A 79 5.86 9.73 9.32
N PRO A 80 6.07 8.61 10.06
CA PRO A 80 7.03 7.54 9.72
C PRO A 80 6.59 6.68 8.53
N ASN A 81 5.96 7.20 7.60
CA ASN A 81 5.27 6.74 6.39
C ASN A 81 5.45 5.25 6.00
N LYS A 82 6.72 4.79 5.88
CA LYS A 82 7.03 3.39 5.52
C LYS A 82 6.64 2.40 6.63
N ALA A 83 6.84 2.76 7.89
CA ALA A 83 6.44 1.94 9.03
C ALA A 83 4.91 1.88 9.15
N ASP A 84 4.24 3.04 9.03
CA ASP A 84 2.78 3.14 9.07
C ASP A 84 2.13 2.32 7.94
N ALA A 85 2.72 2.35 6.74
CA ALA A 85 2.26 1.58 5.60
C ALA A 85 2.39 0.06 5.82
N ILE A 86 3.50 -0.38 6.41
CA ILE A 86 3.72 -1.80 6.77
C ILE A 86 2.71 -2.22 7.85
N GLU A 87 2.54 -1.42 8.89
CA GLU A 87 1.59 -1.70 9.98
C GLU A 87 0.15 -1.80 9.47
N MET A 88 -0.28 -0.88 8.61
CA MET A 88 -1.58 -0.94 7.94
C MET A 88 -1.76 -2.25 7.16
N ALA A 89 -0.77 -2.65 6.36
CA ALA A 89 -0.86 -3.87 5.57
C ALA A 89 -0.94 -5.13 6.44
N LEU A 90 -0.19 -5.19 7.55
CA LEU A 90 -0.27 -6.28 8.53
C LEU A 90 -1.63 -6.32 9.22
N TYR A 91 -2.12 -5.16 9.66
CA TYR A 91 -3.44 -5.02 10.27
C TYR A 91 -4.55 -5.55 9.34
N LEU A 92 -4.57 -5.08 8.09
CA LEU A 92 -5.57 -5.47 7.10
C LEU A 92 -5.48 -6.96 6.75
N ASN A 93 -4.27 -7.51 6.61
CA ASN A 93 -4.09 -8.93 6.33
C ASN A 93 -4.63 -9.82 7.46
N THR A 94 -4.56 -9.34 8.70
CA THR A 94 -5.08 -10.07 9.86
C THR A 94 -6.60 -9.95 9.99
N HIS A 95 -7.15 -8.75 9.78
CA HIS A 95 -8.55 -8.47 10.09
C HIS A 95 -9.49 -8.64 8.89
N ILE A 96 -8.99 -8.47 7.67
CA ILE A 96 -9.77 -8.61 6.45
C ILE A 96 -8.96 -9.28 5.33
N PRO A 97 -8.63 -10.57 5.45
CA PRO A 97 -7.90 -11.27 4.40
C PRO A 97 -8.74 -11.31 3.12
N ILE A 98 -8.13 -10.87 2.02
CA ILE A 98 -8.62 -10.94 0.65
C ILE A 98 -7.50 -11.55 -0.18
N SER A 99 -7.78 -12.57 -1.00
CA SER A 99 -6.75 -13.30 -1.75
C SER A 99 -6.69 -12.93 -3.23
N ASP A 100 -7.82 -12.57 -3.81
CA ASP A 100 -8.05 -12.48 -5.26
C ASP A 100 -8.43 -11.06 -5.68
N ALA A 101 -7.57 -10.09 -5.34
CA ALA A 101 -7.82 -8.69 -5.64
C ALA A 101 -6.52 -7.94 -5.95
N LYS A 102 -6.65 -6.82 -6.65
CA LYS A 102 -5.60 -5.80 -6.76
C LYS A 102 -6.09 -4.54 -6.08
N ILE A 103 -5.35 -4.09 -5.06
CA ILE A 103 -5.62 -2.87 -4.29
C ILE A 103 -4.32 -2.08 -4.20
N ARG A 104 -4.27 -0.88 -4.78
CA ARG A 104 -3.11 0.01 -4.71
C ARG A 104 -3.26 0.93 -3.50
N MET A 105 -2.37 0.78 -2.53
CA MET A 105 -2.30 1.62 -1.33
C MET A 105 -1.05 2.48 -1.36
N TYR A 106 -1.18 3.78 -1.63
CA TYR A 106 -0.05 4.67 -1.84
C TYR A 106 0.02 5.74 -0.74
N TRP A 107 1.22 5.92 -0.19
CA TRP A 107 1.48 6.68 1.02
C TRP A 107 2.43 7.85 0.76
N SER A 108 1.96 9.06 0.99
CA SER A 108 2.77 10.27 1.02
C SER A 108 2.85 10.81 2.44
N ALA A 109 4.06 11.01 2.97
CA ALA A 109 4.26 11.49 4.33
C ALA A 109 3.84 12.95 4.56
N CYS A 110 3.44 13.66 3.51
CA CYS A 110 3.01 15.06 3.55
C CYS A 110 2.27 15.44 2.25
N PRO A 111 1.66 16.65 2.16
CA PRO A 111 0.90 17.10 0.99
C PRO A 111 1.69 17.20 -0.33
N LYS A 112 3.04 17.10 -0.30
CA LYS A 112 3.86 17.14 -1.53
C LYS A 112 3.62 15.96 -2.49
N GLY A 113 3.00 14.88 -2.04
CA GLY A 113 2.51 13.81 -2.91
C GLY A 113 3.58 12.88 -3.48
N CYS A 114 4.80 12.83 -2.93
CA CYS A 114 5.90 12.00 -3.45
C CYS A 114 5.60 10.49 -3.50
N GLY A 115 4.66 10.01 -2.69
CA GLY A 115 4.16 8.63 -2.73
C GLY A 115 2.94 8.44 -3.64
N VAL A 116 2.63 9.45 -4.48
CA VAL A 116 1.57 9.44 -5.51
C VAL A 116 0.17 9.01 -5.00
N HIS A 117 -0.15 9.36 -3.75
CA HIS A 117 -1.41 8.99 -3.09
C HIS A 117 -2.66 9.43 -3.87
N GLY A 118 -2.57 10.55 -4.62
CA GLY A 118 -3.69 11.09 -5.38
C GLY A 118 -4.14 10.24 -6.58
N VAL A 119 -3.43 9.17 -6.95
CA VAL A 119 -3.81 8.27 -8.06
C VAL A 119 -3.95 6.81 -7.61
N ALA A 120 -3.98 6.57 -6.31
CA ALA A 120 -4.16 5.25 -5.72
C ALA A 120 -5.64 4.85 -5.63
N ASP A 121 -5.90 3.56 -5.49
CA ASP A 121 -7.22 3.05 -5.10
C ASP A 121 -7.59 3.55 -3.71
N ILE A 122 -6.62 3.46 -2.77
CA ILE A 122 -6.68 4.05 -1.43
C ILE A 122 -5.37 4.82 -1.22
N GLY A 123 -5.44 6.13 -1.11
CA GLY A 123 -4.30 7.02 -0.91
C GLY A 123 -4.24 7.56 0.52
N PHE A 124 -3.02 7.74 1.03
CA PHE A 124 -2.77 8.27 2.37
C PHE A 124 -1.86 9.49 2.30
N GLU A 125 -2.31 10.61 2.85
CA GLU A 125 -1.52 11.83 3.00
C GLU A 125 -1.22 12.07 4.48
N GLY A 126 0.05 12.04 4.87
CA GLY A 126 0.49 12.30 6.22
C GLY A 126 0.09 13.68 6.73
N ALA A 127 -0.45 13.72 7.92
CA ALA A 127 -0.96 14.91 8.59
C ALA A 127 -0.84 14.79 10.12
N ILE A 128 -1.01 15.90 10.81
CA ILE A 128 -1.20 15.87 12.26
C ILE A 128 -2.70 15.74 12.54
N ALA A 129 -3.04 14.74 13.33
CA ALA A 129 -4.40 14.45 13.76
C ALA A 129 -4.59 14.75 15.27
N LYS A 130 -5.78 14.48 15.77
CA LYS A 130 -6.09 14.43 17.20
C LYS A 130 -6.40 12.98 17.58
N ASP A 131 -5.87 12.56 18.72
CA ASP A 131 -6.26 11.29 19.35
C ASP A 131 -7.59 11.41 20.09
N GLU A 132 -8.03 10.34 20.73
CA GLU A 132 -9.28 10.26 21.51
C GLU A 132 -9.32 11.24 22.69
N ASN A 133 -8.14 11.65 23.20
CA ASN A 133 -7.99 12.60 24.31
C ASN A 133 -7.85 14.04 23.80
N GLY A 134 -7.91 14.28 22.48
CA GLY A 134 -7.73 15.58 21.86
C GLY A 134 -6.26 16.03 21.71
N SER A 135 -5.29 15.18 22.08
CA SER A 135 -3.86 15.46 21.94
C SER A 135 -3.41 15.30 20.48
N SER A 136 -2.39 16.06 20.07
CA SER A 136 -1.85 15.97 18.72
C SER A 136 -1.05 14.68 18.53
N CYS A 137 -1.34 13.96 17.45
CA CYS A 137 -0.66 12.71 17.11
C CYS A 137 -0.42 12.61 15.58
N ASN A 138 0.42 11.66 15.19
CA ASN A 138 0.59 11.29 13.79
C ASN A 138 -0.73 10.76 13.23
N GLY A 139 -1.05 11.16 12.01
CA GLY A 139 -2.27 10.73 11.35
C GLY A 139 -2.19 10.89 9.85
N VAL A 140 -3.28 10.56 9.19
CA VAL A 140 -3.41 10.64 7.73
C VAL A 140 -4.76 11.18 7.32
N LYS A 141 -4.81 11.82 6.14
CA LYS A 141 -6.03 11.95 5.35
C LYS A 141 -6.11 10.75 4.42
N ILE A 142 -7.30 10.22 4.22
CA ILE A 142 -7.55 9.10 3.30
C ILE A 142 -8.21 9.63 2.04
N PHE A 143 -7.75 9.13 0.90
CA PHE A 143 -8.29 9.41 -0.43
C PHE A 143 -8.69 8.11 -1.11
N ILE A 144 -9.71 8.13 -1.97
CA ILE A 144 -10.22 6.93 -2.66
C ILE A 144 -10.52 7.20 -4.14
N GLY A 145 -10.43 6.16 -4.95
CA GLY A 145 -10.89 6.16 -6.34
C GLY A 145 -9.95 6.84 -7.33
N GLY A 146 -8.66 6.95 -6.99
CA GLY A 146 -7.65 7.43 -7.93
C GLY A 146 -7.34 6.41 -9.03
N LYS A 147 -6.89 6.89 -10.19
CA LYS A 147 -6.49 6.07 -11.34
C LYS A 147 -5.18 6.57 -11.92
N ALA A 148 -4.23 5.66 -12.14
CA ALA A 148 -2.92 5.95 -12.72
C ALA A 148 -2.75 5.41 -14.15
N THR A 149 -3.79 4.80 -14.72
CA THR A 149 -3.76 4.11 -16.01
C THR A 149 -4.32 4.98 -17.15
N LYS A 150 -4.95 4.39 -18.16
CA LYS A 150 -5.38 5.03 -19.42
C LYS A 150 -6.21 6.31 -19.26
N SER A 151 -6.90 6.48 -18.16
CA SER A 151 -7.59 7.73 -17.79
C SER A 151 -7.15 8.12 -16.38
N VAL A 152 -6.19 9.01 -16.28
CA VAL A 152 -5.74 9.53 -14.97
C VAL A 152 -6.91 10.23 -14.29
N LEU A 153 -7.20 9.82 -13.05
CA LEU A 153 -8.24 10.42 -12.21
C LEU A 153 -7.64 10.67 -10.82
N GLU A 154 -7.82 11.88 -10.33
CA GLU A 154 -7.44 12.23 -8.97
C GLU A 154 -8.41 11.63 -7.95
N ALA A 155 -7.85 11.04 -6.90
CA ALA A 155 -8.60 10.43 -5.82
C ALA A 155 -9.39 11.49 -5.02
N ARG A 156 -10.59 11.14 -4.59
CA ARG A 156 -11.45 11.99 -3.77
C ARG A 156 -11.06 11.87 -2.30
N GLN A 157 -10.95 12.98 -1.60
CA GLN A 157 -10.67 12.96 -0.15
C GLN A 157 -11.85 12.37 0.62
N LEU A 158 -11.62 11.25 1.30
CA LEU A 158 -12.62 10.54 2.11
C LEU A 158 -12.66 11.07 3.55
N THR A 159 -11.50 11.37 4.15
CA THR A 159 -11.43 11.82 5.55
C THR A 159 -10.63 13.11 5.70
N LYS A 160 -10.93 13.89 6.74
CA LYS A 160 -9.97 14.84 7.33
C LYS A 160 -8.81 14.06 7.96
N ALA A 161 -7.84 14.75 8.56
CA ALA A 161 -6.76 14.09 9.30
C ALA A 161 -7.32 13.28 10.48
N ILE A 162 -7.04 11.98 10.50
CA ILE A 162 -7.40 11.03 11.56
C ILE A 162 -6.16 10.27 12.01
N SER A 163 -6.14 9.78 13.26
CA SER A 163 -5.03 8.99 13.80
C SER A 163 -4.83 7.69 13.02
N ILE A 164 -3.62 7.10 13.05
CA ILE A 164 -3.33 5.85 12.34
C ILE A 164 -4.25 4.71 12.80
N PRO A 165 -4.50 4.47 14.10
CA PRO A 165 -5.47 3.45 14.53
C PRO A 165 -6.88 3.67 13.97
N LYS A 166 -7.37 4.93 13.94
CA LYS A 166 -8.68 5.23 13.35
C LYS A 166 -8.67 4.99 11.83
N ALA A 167 -7.56 5.31 11.15
CA ALA A 167 -7.41 5.05 9.72
C ALA A 167 -7.46 3.54 9.40
N GLN A 168 -6.87 2.68 10.25
CA GLN A 168 -6.95 1.23 10.12
C GLN A 168 -8.41 0.75 10.16
N GLU A 169 -9.21 1.23 11.11
CA GLU A 169 -10.64 0.89 11.19
C GLU A 169 -11.42 1.37 9.96
N VAL A 170 -11.20 2.62 9.52
CA VAL A 170 -11.85 3.19 8.35
C VAL A 170 -11.56 2.38 7.08
N VAL A 171 -10.29 2.03 6.85
CA VAL A 171 -9.90 1.23 5.68
C VAL A 171 -10.45 -0.18 5.78
N LYS A 172 -10.47 -0.79 6.96
CA LYS A 172 -11.08 -2.10 7.19
C LYS A 172 -12.56 -2.08 6.81
N GLU A 173 -13.34 -1.09 7.26
CA GLU A 173 -14.77 -1.02 6.92
C GLU A 173 -14.99 -0.75 5.40
N LEU A 174 -14.18 0.10 4.78
CA LEU A 174 -14.21 0.30 3.33
C LEU A 174 -13.95 -1.02 2.58
N LEU A 175 -12.96 -1.78 3.02
CA LEU A 175 -12.62 -3.07 2.42
C LEU A 175 -13.65 -4.17 2.73
N ASN A 176 -14.38 -4.09 3.84
CA ASN A 176 -15.54 -4.93 4.11
C ASN A 176 -16.64 -4.74 3.06
N ILE A 177 -16.93 -3.47 2.70
CA ILE A 177 -17.89 -3.18 1.62
C ILE A 177 -17.38 -3.77 0.30
N TYR A 178 -16.11 -3.56 -0.03
CA TYR A 178 -15.50 -4.14 -1.22
C TYR A 178 -15.60 -5.67 -1.21
N LYS A 179 -15.16 -6.34 -0.15
CA LYS A 179 -15.15 -7.80 -0.02
C LYS A 179 -16.54 -8.42 -0.20
N THR A 180 -17.58 -7.75 0.31
CA THR A 180 -18.96 -8.26 0.25
C THR A 180 -19.66 -7.99 -1.07
N GLN A 181 -19.24 -6.98 -1.83
CA GLN A 181 -19.94 -6.51 -3.03
C GLN A 181 -19.11 -6.64 -4.32
N LYS A 182 -17.83 -7.05 -4.23
CA LYS A 182 -17.01 -7.25 -5.42
C LYS A 182 -17.50 -8.43 -6.24
N LEU A 183 -17.32 -8.33 -7.55
CA LEU A 183 -17.48 -9.46 -8.48
C LEU A 183 -16.23 -10.36 -8.44
N GLU A 184 -16.35 -11.53 -9.02
CA GLU A 184 -15.21 -12.45 -9.15
C GLU A 184 -14.04 -11.76 -9.89
N ASN A 185 -12.82 -11.84 -9.32
CA ASN A 185 -11.60 -11.23 -9.84
C ASN A 185 -11.67 -9.70 -10.06
N GLU A 186 -12.66 -9.01 -9.48
CA GLU A 186 -12.81 -7.57 -9.64
C GLU A 186 -11.71 -6.82 -8.85
N SER A 187 -10.96 -5.94 -9.52
CA SER A 187 -10.03 -5.02 -8.86
C SER A 187 -10.77 -3.95 -8.08
N PHE A 188 -10.09 -3.31 -7.09
CA PHE A 188 -10.70 -2.19 -6.36
C PHE A 188 -11.02 -1.01 -7.30
N GLU A 189 -10.17 -0.72 -8.29
CA GLU A 189 -10.43 0.32 -9.31
C GLU A 189 -11.74 0.07 -10.08
N SER A 190 -12.00 -1.18 -10.48
CA SER A 190 -13.24 -1.55 -11.17
C SER A 190 -14.46 -1.44 -10.25
N PHE A 191 -14.32 -1.91 -9.01
CA PHE A 191 -15.33 -1.81 -7.97
C PHE A 191 -15.66 -0.34 -7.65
N ASP A 192 -14.63 0.51 -7.45
CA ASP A 192 -14.86 1.94 -7.24
C ASP A 192 -15.64 2.55 -8.40
N SER A 193 -15.24 2.26 -9.63
CA SER A 193 -15.93 2.77 -10.83
C SER A 193 -17.39 2.35 -10.90
N ARG A 194 -17.73 1.16 -10.41
CA ARG A 194 -19.09 0.59 -10.46
C ARG A 194 -19.94 1.01 -9.27
N ILE A 195 -19.36 1.15 -8.08
CA ILE A 195 -20.11 1.33 -6.82
C ILE A 195 -19.78 2.66 -6.13
N LEU A 196 -18.50 2.95 -5.86
CA LEU A 196 -18.17 4.08 -4.99
C LEU A 196 -18.19 5.41 -5.74
N SER A 197 -17.83 5.43 -7.01
CA SER A 197 -17.76 6.67 -7.81
C SER A 197 -19.11 7.33 -8.03
N ILE A 198 -20.20 6.59 -7.95
CA ILE A 198 -21.58 7.11 -8.09
C ILE A 198 -22.15 7.65 -6.76
N LEU A 199 -21.45 7.43 -5.64
CA LEU A 199 -21.85 7.90 -4.32
C LEU A 199 -21.12 9.21 -3.97
N SER A 200 -21.77 10.06 -3.21
CA SER A 200 -21.12 11.18 -2.56
C SER A 200 -20.15 10.70 -1.47
N ILE A 201 -19.20 11.54 -1.09
CA ILE A 201 -18.28 11.23 0.02
C ILE A 201 -19.05 11.00 1.32
N GLU A 202 -20.08 11.80 1.60
CA GLU A 202 -20.92 11.67 2.79
C GLU A 202 -21.65 10.31 2.82
N GLU A 203 -22.20 9.85 1.70
CA GLU A 203 -22.84 8.53 1.61
C GLU A 203 -21.83 7.39 1.87
N ILE A 204 -20.60 7.52 1.38
CA ILE A 204 -19.54 6.53 1.66
C ILE A 204 -19.16 6.56 3.14
N GLN A 205 -18.97 7.76 3.71
CA GLN A 205 -18.67 7.93 5.14
C GLN A 205 -19.75 7.28 6.02
N ASN A 206 -21.03 7.54 5.73
CA ASN A 206 -22.15 6.92 6.46
C ASN A 206 -22.13 5.38 6.39
N ARG A 207 -21.75 4.80 5.24
CA ARG A 207 -21.67 3.34 5.07
C ARG A 207 -20.52 2.70 5.85
N ILE A 208 -19.45 3.43 6.13
CA ILE A 208 -18.28 2.96 6.89
C ILE A 208 -18.29 3.43 8.35
N GLY A 209 -19.37 4.06 8.81
CA GLY A 209 -19.53 4.49 10.21
C GLY A 209 -18.69 5.70 10.61
N LEU A 210 -18.48 6.65 9.69
CA LEU A 210 -17.81 7.94 9.93
C LEU A 210 -18.80 9.07 10.10
#